data_16971731ea11b0c6559af08877ded314
#
_entry.id   16971731ea11b0c6559af08877ded314
#
_cell.length_a   1.000
_cell.length_b   1.000
_cell.length_c   1.000
_cell.angle_alpha   90.00
_cell.angle_beta   90.00
_cell.angle_gamma   90.00
#
_symmetry.space_group_name_H-M   'P 1'
#
loop_
_entity.id
_entity.type
_entity.pdbx_description
1 polymer ?
#
loop_
_entity_poly.entity_id
_entity_poly.type
_entity_poly.pdbx_seq_one_letter_code
_entity_poly.pdbx_strand_id
1 'polypeptide(L)'
;SSPEELQNIPDNSFDIITMWHVLEHVADLKTEIHHLQRILKKDGRLILALPNHKSYDAEYYKDKWAAYDVPRHLNHFSQTSIKNIFKETNLQLIDIKPLKWDSFYISMLSEQYLNSKSSFLKGILTGWKSNRKARKSGEYSSLVYIFKVSNEI
;
A
#
# COMPACT_ATOMS: atom_id res chain seq x y z
N SER A 1 -9.17 -13.57 -2.07
CA SER A 1 -8.78 -15.01 -2.08
C SER A 1 -8.04 -15.33 -0.82
N SER A 2 -8.22 -16.52 -0.28
CA SER A 2 -7.42 -17.00 0.82
C SER A 2 -6.04 -17.46 0.30
N PRO A 3 -4.98 -17.52 1.14
CA PRO A 3 -3.69 -18.08 0.72
C PRO A 3 -3.80 -19.51 0.14
N GLU A 4 -4.76 -20.29 0.63
CA GLU A 4 -5.04 -21.63 0.14
C GLU A 4 -5.57 -21.65 -1.29
N GLU A 5 -6.36 -20.65 -1.69
CA GLU A 5 -6.85 -20.51 -3.07
C GLU A 5 -5.72 -20.20 -4.05
N LEU A 6 -4.74 -19.37 -3.63
CA LEU A 6 -3.58 -19.04 -4.47
C LEU A 6 -2.73 -20.27 -4.80
N GLN A 7 -2.61 -21.24 -3.88
CA GLN A 7 -1.85 -22.47 -4.10
C GLN A 7 -2.39 -23.30 -5.27
N ASN A 8 -3.70 -23.28 -5.51
CA ASN A 8 -4.37 -24.05 -6.54
C ASN A 8 -4.31 -23.40 -7.93
N ILE A 9 -3.83 -22.16 -8.02
CA ILE A 9 -3.67 -21.46 -9.30
C ILE A 9 -2.39 -21.96 -9.99
N PRO A 10 -2.44 -22.35 -11.26
CA PRO A 10 -1.25 -22.77 -12.00
C PRO A 10 -0.20 -21.65 -12.11
N ASP A 11 1.07 -22.03 -12.28
CA ASP A 11 2.16 -21.09 -12.53
C ASP A 11 1.91 -20.30 -13.82
N ASN A 12 2.41 -19.04 -13.86
CA ASN A 12 2.34 -18.20 -15.05
C ASN A 12 0.92 -18.00 -15.59
N SER A 13 -0.07 -17.83 -14.70
CA SER A 13 -1.49 -17.74 -15.09
C SER A 13 -1.92 -16.33 -15.47
N PHE A 14 -1.33 -15.28 -14.84
CA PHE A 14 -1.83 -13.91 -14.98
C PHE A 14 -0.83 -12.96 -15.63
N ASP A 15 -1.34 -12.12 -16.53
CA ASP A 15 -0.59 -11.01 -17.10
C ASP A 15 -0.50 -9.83 -16.12
N ILE A 16 -1.55 -9.62 -15.31
CA ILE A 16 -1.61 -8.54 -14.32
C ILE A 16 -2.25 -9.08 -13.04
N ILE A 17 -1.63 -8.79 -11.91
CA ILE A 17 -2.19 -9.00 -10.57
C ILE A 17 -2.30 -7.65 -9.89
N THR A 18 -3.44 -7.35 -9.29
CA THR A 18 -3.64 -6.11 -8.52
C THR A 18 -4.12 -6.40 -7.12
N MET A 19 -3.57 -5.69 -6.14
CA MET A 19 -4.01 -5.71 -4.76
C MET A 19 -4.22 -4.27 -4.27
N TRP A 20 -5.46 -3.94 -3.96
CA TRP A 20 -5.87 -2.61 -3.50
C TRP A 20 -6.22 -2.68 -2.03
N HIS A 21 -5.32 -2.21 -1.17
CA HIS A 21 -5.49 -2.27 0.30
C HIS A 21 -5.76 -3.70 0.78
N VAL A 22 -4.90 -4.65 0.39
CA VAL A 22 -5.01 -6.07 0.74
C VAL A 22 -3.75 -6.56 1.45
N LEU A 23 -2.56 -6.20 0.99
CA LEU A 23 -1.31 -6.75 1.49
C LEU A 23 -1.07 -6.42 2.97
N GLU A 24 -1.61 -5.29 3.46
CA GLU A 24 -1.56 -4.90 4.87
C GLU A 24 -2.32 -5.85 5.81
N HIS A 25 -3.25 -6.64 5.29
CA HIS A 25 -4.02 -7.63 6.05
C HIS A 25 -3.38 -9.02 6.05
N VAL A 26 -2.35 -9.25 5.25
CA VAL A 26 -1.73 -10.56 5.08
C VAL A 26 -0.82 -10.88 6.26
N ALA A 27 -1.04 -12.02 6.92
CA ALA A 27 -0.25 -12.44 8.08
C ALA A 27 1.13 -12.97 7.67
N ASP A 28 1.22 -13.76 6.61
CA ASP A 28 2.47 -14.29 6.07
C ASP A 28 2.81 -13.66 4.71
N LEU A 29 3.48 -12.52 4.78
CA LEU A 29 3.91 -11.76 3.60
C LEU A 29 4.85 -12.58 2.69
N LYS A 30 5.71 -13.41 3.28
CA LYS A 30 6.70 -14.18 2.52
C LYS A 30 6.02 -15.21 1.62
N THR A 31 5.11 -15.97 2.19
CA THR A 31 4.34 -16.98 1.46
C THR A 31 3.44 -16.33 0.40
N GLU A 32 2.77 -15.22 0.74
CA GLU A 32 1.91 -14.49 -0.21
C GLU A 32 2.71 -13.98 -1.41
N ILE A 33 3.84 -13.32 -1.18
CA ILE A 33 4.71 -12.81 -2.25
C ILE A 33 5.24 -13.95 -3.12
N HIS A 34 5.60 -15.09 -2.52
CA HIS A 34 6.02 -16.28 -3.26
C HIS A 34 4.92 -16.76 -4.23
N HIS A 35 3.68 -16.83 -3.77
CA HIS A 35 2.55 -17.19 -4.63
C HIS A 35 2.31 -16.17 -5.74
N LEU A 36 2.35 -14.87 -5.42
CA LEU A 36 2.20 -13.80 -6.43
C LEU A 36 3.27 -13.90 -7.53
N GLN A 37 4.52 -14.19 -7.16
CA GLN A 37 5.61 -14.39 -8.12
C GLN A 37 5.36 -15.60 -9.03
N ARG A 38 4.92 -16.71 -8.45
CA ARG A 38 4.69 -17.99 -9.15
C ARG A 38 3.58 -17.88 -10.19
N ILE A 39 2.45 -17.26 -9.82
CA ILE A 39 1.27 -17.18 -10.69
C ILE A 39 1.34 -16.07 -11.72
N LEU A 40 2.29 -15.13 -11.59
CA LEU A 40 2.50 -14.05 -12.54
C LEU A 40 3.35 -14.52 -13.72
N LYS A 41 2.95 -14.19 -14.94
CA LYS A 41 3.70 -14.50 -16.16
C LYS A 41 5.03 -13.72 -16.22
N LYS A 42 5.98 -14.18 -17.03
CA LYS A 42 7.33 -13.58 -17.20
C LYS A 42 7.29 -12.09 -17.56
N ASP A 43 6.32 -11.66 -18.37
CA ASP A 43 6.13 -10.25 -18.72
C ASP A 43 5.06 -9.55 -17.89
N GLY A 44 4.58 -10.23 -16.85
CA GLY A 44 3.48 -9.80 -16.02
C GLY A 44 3.80 -8.57 -15.14
N ARG A 45 2.74 -7.97 -14.62
CA ARG A 45 2.82 -6.82 -13.72
C ARG A 45 2.08 -7.10 -12.43
N LEU A 46 2.74 -6.78 -11.30
CA LEU A 46 2.10 -6.73 -9.98
C LEU A 46 1.90 -5.27 -9.59
N ILE A 47 0.67 -4.91 -9.23
CA ILE A 47 0.27 -3.56 -8.83
C ILE A 47 -0.27 -3.62 -7.40
N LEU A 48 0.40 -2.92 -6.48
CA LEU A 48 0.05 -2.89 -5.06
C LEU A 48 -0.30 -1.46 -4.64
N ALA A 49 -1.53 -1.21 -4.20
CA ALA A 49 -1.91 0.04 -3.56
C ALA A 49 -1.91 -0.14 -2.04
N LEU A 50 -1.11 0.66 -1.33
CA LEU A 50 -0.85 0.48 0.11
C LEU A 50 -0.82 1.81 0.84
N PRO A 51 -1.32 1.88 2.08
CA PRO A 51 -1.12 3.01 2.97
C PRO A 51 0.37 3.17 3.31
N ASN A 52 0.80 4.43 3.47
CA ASN A 52 2.18 4.78 3.77
C ASN A 52 2.28 5.51 5.12
N HIS A 53 2.78 4.82 6.13
CA HIS A 53 2.91 5.39 7.48
C HIS A 53 3.97 6.50 7.61
N LYS A 54 4.73 6.81 6.53
CA LYS A 54 5.66 7.93 6.47
C LYS A 54 5.04 9.20 5.89
N SER A 55 3.76 9.18 5.57
CA SER A 55 3.04 10.35 5.07
C SER A 55 2.87 11.44 6.14
N TYR A 56 2.64 12.67 5.70
CA TYR A 56 2.41 13.79 6.63
C TYR A 56 1.16 13.59 7.49
N ASP A 57 0.07 13.07 6.94
CA ASP A 57 -1.15 12.81 7.70
C ASP A 57 -0.94 11.70 8.73
N ALA A 58 -0.14 10.66 8.45
CA ALA A 58 0.25 9.67 9.45
C ALA A 58 1.05 10.29 10.60
N GLU A 59 2.03 11.16 10.29
CA GLU A 59 2.80 11.90 11.28
C GLU A 59 1.91 12.85 12.13
N TYR A 60 0.95 13.51 11.48
CA TYR A 60 0.05 14.47 12.12
C TYR A 60 -0.95 13.80 13.07
N TYR A 61 -1.60 12.72 12.64
CA TYR A 61 -2.61 12.02 13.44
C TYR A 61 -2.03 11.00 14.42
N LYS A 62 -0.78 10.57 14.24
CA LYS A 62 -0.09 9.59 15.11
C LYS A 62 -0.94 8.33 15.28
N ASP A 63 -1.19 7.94 16.55
CA ASP A 63 -1.99 6.75 16.91
C ASP A 63 -3.47 6.82 16.44
N LYS A 64 -3.95 7.99 16.06
CA LYS A 64 -5.30 8.23 15.53
C LYS A 64 -5.36 8.24 13.99
N TRP A 65 -4.24 7.96 13.32
CA TRP A 65 -4.26 7.83 11.88
C TRP A 65 -5.11 6.64 11.46
N ALA A 66 -6.18 6.91 10.71
CA ALA A 66 -7.20 5.89 10.41
C ALA A 66 -6.65 4.69 9.63
N ALA A 67 -5.60 4.89 8.82
CA ALA A 67 -5.00 3.81 8.06
C ALA A 67 -4.06 2.89 8.88
N TYR A 68 -3.87 3.14 10.17
CA TYR A 68 -3.33 2.09 11.03
C TYR A 68 -4.31 0.94 11.24
N ASP A 69 -5.60 1.23 11.34
CA ASP A 69 -6.72 0.27 11.37
C ASP A 69 -6.45 -1.02 12.16
N VAL A 70 -5.85 -0.89 13.35
CA VAL A 70 -5.51 -2.02 14.23
C VAL A 70 -6.78 -2.57 14.87
N PRO A 71 -6.98 -3.90 14.93
CA PRO A 71 -6.05 -4.99 14.56
C PRO A 71 -6.21 -5.54 13.13
N ARG A 72 -6.99 -4.90 12.25
CA ARG A 72 -7.24 -5.42 10.89
C ARG A 72 -6.01 -5.30 9.99
N HIS A 73 -5.27 -4.19 10.06
CA HIS A 73 -3.98 -4.05 9.40
C HIS A 73 -2.89 -4.68 10.27
N LEU A 74 -2.35 -5.80 9.81
CA LEU A 74 -1.27 -6.52 10.48
C LEU A 74 0.10 -5.94 10.13
N ASN A 75 0.19 -5.26 8.99
CA ASN A 75 1.43 -4.67 8.48
C ASN A 75 1.25 -3.19 8.13
N HIS A 76 2.27 -2.38 8.44
CA HIS A 76 2.30 -0.97 8.08
C HIS A 76 3.52 -0.69 7.21
N PHE A 77 3.28 -0.23 5.99
CA PHE A 77 4.31 -0.10 4.97
C PHE A 77 4.84 1.32 4.82
N SER A 78 6.08 1.40 4.35
CA SER A 78 6.74 2.59 3.82
C SER A 78 7.38 2.24 2.48
N GLN A 79 7.81 3.24 1.70
CA GLN A 79 8.56 2.98 0.46
C GLN A 79 9.81 2.13 0.71
N THR A 80 10.52 2.38 1.82
CA THR A 80 11.72 1.63 2.19
C THR A 80 11.38 0.19 2.55
N SER A 81 10.34 -0.06 3.35
CA SER A 81 9.96 -1.42 3.73
C SER A 81 9.51 -2.24 2.51
N ILE A 82 8.74 -1.64 1.60
CA ILE A 82 8.33 -2.32 0.35
C ILE A 82 9.56 -2.67 -0.50
N LYS A 83 10.48 -1.72 -0.72
CA LYS A 83 11.72 -2.02 -1.47
C LYS A 83 12.52 -3.16 -0.84
N ASN A 84 12.61 -3.21 0.49
CA ASN A 84 13.35 -4.26 1.21
C ASN A 84 12.65 -5.63 1.11
N ILE A 85 11.32 -5.67 1.26
CA ILE A 85 10.54 -6.91 1.18
C ILE A 85 10.68 -7.56 -0.20
N PHE A 86 10.69 -6.75 -1.28
CA PHE A 86 10.79 -7.26 -2.64
C PHE A 86 12.22 -7.41 -3.16
N LYS A 87 13.26 -7.01 -2.39
CA LYS A 87 14.66 -7.03 -2.82
C LYS A 87 15.17 -8.43 -3.19
N GLU A 88 14.73 -9.45 -2.46
CA GLU A 88 15.17 -10.84 -2.66
C GLU A 88 14.20 -11.64 -3.56
N THR A 89 13.37 -10.93 -4.32
CA THR A 89 12.39 -11.52 -5.22
C THR A 89 12.79 -11.27 -6.67
N ASN A 90 12.16 -11.98 -7.61
CA ASN A 90 12.28 -11.69 -9.03
C ASN A 90 11.36 -10.53 -9.48
N LEU A 91 10.72 -9.80 -8.56
CA LEU A 91 9.84 -8.68 -8.83
C LEU A 91 10.60 -7.35 -8.70
N GLN A 92 10.93 -6.75 -9.82
CA GLN A 92 11.60 -5.45 -9.88
C GLN A 92 10.59 -4.30 -9.80
N LEU A 93 10.75 -3.41 -8.83
CA LEU A 93 9.96 -2.18 -8.76
C LEU A 93 10.32 -1.25 -9.92
N ILE A 94 9.35 -0.93 -10.77
CA ILE A 94 9.55 -0.09 -11.95
C ILE A 94 8.94 1.30 -11.82
N ASP A 95 7.91 1.47 -10.99
CA ASP A 95 7.27 2.78 -10.82
C ASP A 95 6.54 2.87 -9.47
N ILE A 96 6.37 4.11 -8.98
CA ILE A 96 5.55 4.44 -7.80
C ILE A 96 4.64 5.61 -8.16
N LYS A 97 3.34 5.42 -8.02
CA LYS A 97 2.33 6.46 -8.28
C LYS A 97 1.62 6.89 -7.00
N PRO A 98 1.30 8.18 -6.84
CA PRO A 98 0.52 8.65 -5.70
C PRO A 98 -0.96 8.31 -5.84
N LEU A 99 -1.57 7.84 -4.76
CA LEU A 99 -3.03 7.72 -4.63
C LEU A 99 -3.57 8.92 -3.84
N LYS A 100 -3.70 10.06 -4.53
CA LYS A 100 -3.91 11.37 -3.89
C LYS A 100 -5.25 11.52 -3.15
N TRP A 101 -6.28 10.80 -3.55
CA TRP A 101 -7.60 10.91 -2.92
C TRP A 101 -7.64 10.27 -1.53
N ASP A 102 -6.80 9.28 -1.27
CA ASP A 102 -6.74 8.60 0.02
C ASP A 102 -6.41 9.53 1.18
N SER A 103 -5.53 10.52 0.95
CA SER A 103 -5.17 11.48 1.99
C SER A 103 -6.39 12.24 2.56
N PHE A 104 -7.38 12.54 1.71
CA PHE A 104 -8.62 13.21 2.14
C PHE A 104 -9.50 12.24 2.93
N TYR A 105 -9.72 11.05 2.39
CA TYR A 105 -10.56 10.04 3.02
C TYR A 105 -9.99 9.60 4.39
N ILE A 106 -8.70 9.25 4.43
CA ILE A 106 -8.00 8.82 5.65
C ILE A 106 -7.99 9.95 6.69
N SER A 107 -7.75 11.21 6.26
CA SER A 107 -7.77 12.34 7.17
C SER A 107 -9.17 12.61 7.74
N MET A 108 -10.23 12.49 6.93
CA MET A 108 -11.61 12.62 7.44
C MET A 108 -11.95 11.55 8.49
N LEU A 109 -11.56 10.29 8.25
CA LEU A 109 -11.75 9.21 9.21
C LEU A 109 -10.92 9.45 10.49
N SER A 110 -9.68 9.91 10.35
CA SER A 110 -8.81 10.23 11.50
C SER A 110 -9.41 11.34 12.37
N GLU A 111 -10.01 12.37 11.76
CA GLU A 111 -10.73 13.43 12.49
C GLU A 111 -11.98 12.89 13.20
N GLN A 112 -12.65 11.87 12.65
CA GLN A 112 -13.77 11.20 13.34
C GLN A 112 -13.27 10.47 14.60
N TYR A 113 -12.13 9.79 14.55
CA TYR A 113 -11.52 9.14 15.72
C TYR A 113 -11.11 10.13 16.80
N LEU A 114 -10.83 11.39 16.44
CA LEU A 114 -10.59 12.50 17.36
C LEU A 114 -11.88 13.15 17.89
N ASN A 115 -13.07 12.65 17.53
CA ASN A 115 -14.38 13.24 17.85
C ASN A 115 -14.48 14.73 17.44
N SER A 116 -13.84 15.11 16.35
CA SER A 116 -13.81 16.50 15.87
C SER A 116 -15.19 16.93 15.35
N LYS A 117 -15.73 18.05 15.90
CA LYS A 117 -17.00 18.63 15.45
C LYS A 117 -16.98 19.09 13.98
N SER A 118 -15.79 19.28 13.41
CA SER A 118 -15.57 19.72 12.03
C SER A 118 -14.73 18.70 11.23
N SER A 119 -14.95 17.41 11.46
CA SER A 119 -14.13 16.32 10.88
C SER A 119 -13.96 16.43 9.37
N PHE A 120 -15.04 16.75 8.64
CA PHE A 120 -15.01 16.91 7.19
C PHE A 120 -14.06 18.02 6.73
N LEU A 121 -14.24 19.26 7.23
CA LEU A 121 -13.42 20.41 6.80
C LEU A 121 -11.95 20.23 7.22
N LYS A 122 -11.70 19.78 8.44
CA LYS A 122 -10.33 19.53 8.94
C LYS A 122 -9.66 18.41 8.17
N GLY A 123 -10.40 17.33 7.88
CA GLY A 123 -9.90 16.21 7.07
C GLY A 123 -9.49 16.65 5.67
N ILE A 124 -10.32 17.48 4.99
CA ILE A 124 -9.96 18.06 3.70
C ILE A 124 -8.69 18.91 3.79
N LEU A 125 -8.60 19.80 4.78
CA LEU A 125 -7.43 20.65 4.95
C LEU A 125 -6.15 19.85 5.24
N THR A 126 -6.23 18.81 6.06
CA THR A 126 -5.08 17.95 6.38
C THR A 126 -4.70 17.11 5.18
N GLY A 127 -5.65 16.52 4.47
CA GLY A 127 -5.39 15.78 3.23
C GLY A 127 -4.73 16.63 2.14
N TRP A 128 -5.20 17.88 2.00
CA TRP A 128 -4.56 18.83 1.08
C TRP A 128 -3.13 19.19 1.51
N LYS A 129 -2.88 19.44 2.81
CA LYS A 129 -1.54 19.67 3.34
C LYS A 129 -0.63 18.47 3.15
N SER A 130 -1.15 17.24 3.38
CA SER A 130 -0.42 16.00 3.15
C SER A 130 0.04 15.90 1.70
N ASN A 131 -0.87 16.04 0.74
CA ASN A 131 -0.54 16.02 -0.68
C ASN A 131 0.45 17.13 -1.08
N ARG A 132 0.33 18.32 -0.49
CA ARG A 132 1.25 19.43 -0.77
C ARG A 132 2.67 19.12 -0.29
N LYS A 133 2.83 18.57 0.92
CA LYS A 133 4.14 18.15 1.44
C LYS A 133 4.72 16.98 0.66
N ALA A 134 3.87 16.01 0.29
CA ALA A 134 4.25 14.84 -0.47
C ALA A 134 4.79 15.16 -1.88
N ARG A 135 4.43 16.30 -2.48
CA ARG A 135 5.04 16.76 -3.76
C ARG A 135 6.57 16.91 -3.68
N LYS A 136 7.11 17.20 -2.50
CA LYS A 136 8.56 17.35 -2.29
C LYS A 136 9.22 16.08 -1.77
N SER A 137 8.55 15.35 -0.86
CA SER A 137 9.11 14.17 -0.20
C SER A 137 8.84 12.87 -0.96
N GLY A 138 7.78 12.80 -1.79
CA GLY A 138 7.27 11.57 -2.36
C GLY A 138 6.38 10.75 -1.42
N GLU A 139 6.26 11.17 -0.14
CA GLU A 139 5.56 10.40 0.91
C GLU A 139 4.06 10.77 0.94
N TYR A 140 3.31 10.29 -0.06
CA TYR A 140 1.85 10.42 -0.08
C TYR A 140 1.20 9.45 0.91
N SER A 141 -0.04 9.73 1.32
CA SER A 141 -0.82 8.94 2.28
C SER A 141 -0.97 7.47 1.86
N SER A 142 -1.20 7.25 0.57
CA SER A 142 -1.15 5.93 -0.05
C SER A 142 -0.38 6.01 -1.36
N LEU A 143 0.28 4.90 -1.70
CA LEU A 143 1.13 4.77 -2.87
C LEU A 143 0.77 3.49 -3.64
N VAL A 144 0.82 3.59 -4.97
CA VAL A 144 0.68 2.46 -5.88
C VAL A 144 2.07 2.07 -6.37
N TYR A 145 2.50 0.86 -6.03
CA TYR A 145 3.77 0.27 -6.44
C TYR A 145 3.53 -0.63 -7.65
N ILE A 146 4.31 -0.45 -8.71
CA ILE A 146 4.22 -1.24 -9.93
C ILE A 146 5.51 -2.04 -10.08
N PHE A 147 5.37 -3.35 -10.10
CA PHE A 147 6.46 -4.29 -10.29
C PHE A 147 6.34 -5.00 -11.63
N LYS A 148 7.46 -5.41 -12.17
CA LYS A 148 7.57 -6.36 -13.29
C LYS A 148 8.37 -7.57 -12.85
N VAL A 149 8.17 -8.72 -13.49
CA VAL A 149 9.08 -9.85 -13.37
C VAL A 149 10.41 -9.48 -14.01
N SER A 150 11.51 -9.66 -13.29
CA SER A 150 12.87 -9.49 -13.81
C SER A 150 13.29 -10.76 -14.55
N ASN A 151 13.84 -10.61 -15.76
CA ASN A 151 14.38 -11.73 -16.52
C ASN A 151 15.88 -11.98 -16.18
N GLU A 152 16.42 -11.21 -15.22
CA GLU A 152 17.80 -11.42 -14.76
C GLU A 152 17.79 -12.39 -13.56
N ILE A 153 18.41 -13.54 -13.75
CA ILE A 153 18.85 -14.46 -12.72
C ILE A 153 20.33 -14.18 -12.50
#